data_6088198d97efaf10ad0b897f92c6497c
#
_entry.id   6088198d97efaf10ad0b897f92c6497c
#
_cell.length_a   1.000
_cell.length_b   1.000
_cell.length_c   1.000
_cell.angle_alpha   90.00
_cell.angle_beta   90.00
_cell.angle_gamma   90.00
#
_symmetry.space_group_name_H-M   'P 1'
#
loop_
_entity.id
_entity.type
_entity.pdbx_description
1 polymer ?
#
loop_
_entity_poly.entity_id
_entity_poly.type
_entity_poly.pdbx_seq_one_letter_code
_entity_poly.pdbx_strand_id
1 'polypeptide(L)'
;MSLHPGRLFLKEYSSTTIEGPEDIERYTAFLLREARTDEEPPIDLGPIFSRFNLATPKYVPLAGQQGVLLDPEMGLMLIEVRDPVTRQRFTEAHELIEMLFAVLPTQPRASARDIGKFKYQTKERLCNAGAGALLMPASTFLPRIKRLGVSFETARVLANEYEVSLSAALIRMATIGPGIHAVVLWRMKNKPSEVKSRVPEQQMVLLEVSPAKITPPKLRVEWSFTGRSSHFIPKDKSVPVTSSIT
;
A
#
# COMPACT_ATOMS: atom_id res chain seq x y z
N MET A 1 11.92 25.21 -17.62
CA MET A 1 12.49 24.13 -16.81
C MET A 1 11.34 23.32 -16.24
N SER A 2 11.35 22.00 -16.39
CA SER A 2 10.31 21.14 -15.81
C SER A 2 10.31 21.29 -14.29
N LEU A 3 9.12 21.54 -13.71
CA LEU A 3 8.88 21.55 -12.26
C LEU A 3 8.64 20.14 -11.71
N HIS A 4 9.01 19.11 -12.44
CA HIS A 4 8.77 17.71 -12.07
C HIS A 4 9.28 17.40 -10.65
N PRO A 5 8.39 16.99 -9.72
CA PRO A 5 8.73 16.86 -8.31
C PRO A 5 9.90 15.90 -8.05
N GLY A 6 9.91 14.74 -8.71
CA GLY A 6 10.99 13.78 -8.57
C GLY A 6 12.35 14.31 -9.01
N ARG A 7 12.43 15.06 -10.12
CA ARG A 7 13.68 15.66 -10.57
C ARG A 7 14.20 16.72 -9.60
N LEU A 8 13.32 17.54 -9.06
CA LEU A 8 13.70 18.55 -8.07
C LEU A 8 14.19 17.92 -6.79
N PHE A 9 13.52 16.88 -6.31
CA PHE A 9 13.94 16.11 -5.15
C PHE A 9 15.32 15.48 -5.35
N LEU A 10 15.54 14.74 -6.44
CA LEU A 10 16.81 14.10 -6.72
C LEU A 10 17.96 15.11 -6.83
N LYS A 11 17.69 16.29 -7.39
CA LYS A 11 18.66 17.39 -7.47
C LYS A 11 19.00 17.95 -6.09
N GLU A 12 17.98 18.19 -5.23
CA GLU A 12 18.18 18.73 -3.88
C GLU A 12 18.99 17.78 -3.01
N TYR A 13 18.66 16.50 -3.05
CA TYR A 13 19.32 15.48 -2.22
C TYR A 13 20.56 14.86 -2.84
N SER A 14 20.99 15.32 -4.04
CA SER A 14 22.16 14.80 -4.79
C SER A 14 22.13 13.27 -4.90
N SER A 15 20.94 12.69 -5.01
CA SER A 15 20.73 11.24 -5.10
C SER A 15 20.29 10.83 -6.50
N THR A 16 20.69 9.65 -6.91
CA THR A 16 20.26 9.01 -8.17
C THR A 16 19.55 7.70 -7.94
N THR A 17 19.39 7.28 -6.67
CA THR A 17 18.80 6.01 -6.27
C THR A 17 17.83 6.20 -5.12
N ILE A 18 16.85 5.32 -5.04
CA ILE A 18 15.95 5.15 -3.91
C ILE A 18 16.25 3.77 -3.31
N GLU A 19 16.77 3.76 -2.10
CA GLU A 19 17.23 2.54 -1.45
C GLU A 19 16.16 1.91 -0.56
N GLY A 20 15.26 2.73 -0.02
CA GLY A 20 14.26 2.19 0.87
C GLY A 20 13.15 3.14 1.30
N PRO A 21 12.35 2.71 2.29
CA PRO A 21 11.22 3.51 2.80
C PRO A 21 11.61 4.87 3.35
N GLU A 22 12.83 5.02 3.88
CA GLU A 22 13.33 6.29 4.43
C GLU A 22 13.50 7.36 3.37
N ASP A 23 13.92 6.98 2.15
CA ASP A 23 14.01 7.90 1.02
C ASP A 23 12.61 8.35 0.57
N ILE A 24 11.65 7.45 0.64
CA ILE A 24 10.26 7.74 0.33
C ILE A 24 9.66 8.69 1.38
N GLU A 25 9.93 8.49 2.66
CA GLU A 25 9.53 9.44 3.73
C GLU A 25 10.14 10.83 3.47
N ARG A 26 11.42 10.90 3.08
CA ARG A 26 12.05 12.17 2.71
C ARG A 26 11.40 12.81 1.49
N TYR A 27 11.03 12.01 0.49
CA TYR A 27 10.33 12.52 -0.68
C TYR A 27 8.94 13.06 -0.35
N THR A 28 8.17 12.37 0.47
CA THR A 28 6.85 12.86 0.91
C THR A 28 6.96 14.17 1.71
N ALA A 29 7.91 14.24 2.64
CA ALA A 29 8.20 15.48 3.38
C ALA A 29 8.63 16.63 2.46
N PHE A 30 9.42 16.34 1.42
CA PHE A 30 9.78 17.32 0.39
C PHE A 30 8.55 17.82 -0.36
N LEU A 31 7.63 16.96 -0.78
CA LEU A 31 6.40 17.35 -1.49
C LEU A 31 5.55 18.30 -0.65
N LEU A 32 5.29 17.95 0.62
CA LEU A 32 4.49 18.75 1.55
C LEU A 32 5.15 20.13 1.80
N ARG A 33 6.45 20.14 2.08
CA ARG A 33 7.21 21.36 2.31
C ARG A 33 7.19 22.30 1.10
N GLU A 34 7.51 21.79 -0.08
CA GLU A 34 7.54 22.57 -1.32
C GLU A 34 6.16 23.14 -1.68
N ALA A 35 5.11 22.37 -1.46
CA ALA A 35 3.74 22.79 -1.69
C ALA A 35 3.20 23.71 -0.58
N ARG A 36 3.94 23.87 0.53
CA ARG A 36 3.48 24.59 1.73
C ARG A 36 2.12 24.09 2.21
N THR A 37 1.93 22.75 2.10
CA THR A 37 0.68 22.14 2.52
C THR A 37 0.58 22.20 4.04
N ASP A 38 -0.60 22.53 4.53
CA ASP A 38 -0.93 22.31 5.93
C ASP A 38 -0.93 20.80 6.19
N GLU A 39 -0.12 20.36 7.17
CA GLU A 39 -0.03 18.93 7.51
C GLU A 39 -1.12 18.48 8.49
N GLU A 40 -2.09 19.37 8.83
CA GLU A 40 -3.26 18.99 9.61
C GLU A 40 -4.23 18.14 8.76
N PRO A 41 -4.75 17.05 9.33
CA PRO A 41 -5.64 16.16 8.60
C PRO A 41 -7.04 16.76 8.35
N PRO A 42 -7.68 16.39 7.25
CA PRO A 42 -7.18 15.52 6.18
C PRO A 42 -6.22 16.26 5.25
N ILE A 43 -5.11 15.62 4.88
CA ILE A 43 -4.10 16.24 4.02
C ILE A 43 -4.69 16.58 2.64
N ASP A 44 -4.62 17.85 2.25
CA ASP A 44 -5.00 18.29 0.91
C ASP A 44 -3.84 18.10 -0.07
N LEU A 45 -4.06 17.32 -1.12
CA LEU A 45 -3.07 17.08 -2.19
C LEU A 45 -3.08 18.18 -3.27
N GLY A 46 -4.13 19.00 -3.34
CA GLY A 46 -4.28 20.08 -4.33
C GLY A 46 -3.10 21.05 -4.41
N PRO A 47 -2.56 21.54 -3.29
CA PRO A 47 -1.37 22.40 -3.29
C PRO A 47 -0.15 21.75 -3.96
N ILE A 48 0.02 20.41 -3.87
CA ILE A 48 1.12 19.69 -4.52
C ILE A 48 0.96 19.76 -6.05
N PHE A 49 -0.23 19.47 -6.57
CA PHE A 49 -0.50 19.58 -8.00
C PHE A 49 -0.24 21.00 -8.51
N SER A 50 -0.72 22.00 -7.78
CA SER A 50 -0.52 23.41 -8.12
C SER A 50 0.95 23.82 -8.09
N ARG A 51 1.70 23.45 -7.04
CA ARG A 51 3.11 23.82 -6.85
C ARG A 51 4.02 23.31 -7.97
N PHE A 52 3.77 22.07 -8.42
CA PHE A 52 4.57 21.43 -9.45
C PHE A 52 3.98 21.56 -10.85
N ASN A 53 2.90 22.34 -11.02
CA ASN A 53 2.18 22.52 -12.26
C ASN A 53 1.78 21.19 -12.92
N LEU A 54 1.27 20.26 -12.11
CA LEU A 54 0.79 18.96 -12.54
C LEU A 54 -0.65 19.05 -13.03
N ALA A 55 -1.02 18.13 -13.93
CA ALA A 55 -2.39 18.00 -14.37
C ALA A 55 -3.31 17.58 -13.22
N THR A 56 -4.50 18.17 -13.13
CA THR A 56 -5.52 17.74 -12.18
C THR A 56 -5.94 16.31 -12.45
N PRO A 57 -6.00 15.44 -11.43
CA PRO A 57 -6.46 14.05 -11.57
C PRO A 57 -7.84 13.98 -12.25
N LYS A 58 -8.02 13.00 -13.14
CA LYS A 58 -9.30 12.77 -13.82
C LYS A 58 -9.95 11.51 -13.28
N TYR A 59 -11.17 11.65 -12.81
CA TYR A 59 -11.97 10.54 -12.27
C TYR A 59 -12.83 9.95 -13.37
N VAL A 60 -12.52 8.72 -13.77
CA VAL A 60 -13.19 8.00 -14.87
C VAL A 60 -13.39 6.53 -14.51
N PRO A 61 -14.36 5.84 -15.11
CA PRO A 61 -14.47 4.39 -14.95
C PRO A 61 -13.27 3.69 -15.58
N LEU A 62 -12.56 2.88 -14.77
CA LEU A 62 -11.41 2.07 -15.20
C LEU A 62 -11.76 0.58 -15.18
N ALA A 63 -11.30 -0.18 -16.18
CA ALA A 63 -11.55 -1.62 -16.27
C ALA A 63 -10.49 -2.41 -15.46
N GLY A 64 -10.81 -2.67 -14.19
CA GLY A 64 -9.97 -3.53 -13.33
C GLY A 64 -8.70 -2.86 -12.76
N GLN A 65 -8.57 -1.54 -12.89
CA GLN A 65 -7.48 -0.74 -12.32
C GLN A 65 -8.04 0.29 -11.36
N GLN A 66 -7.27 0.68 -10.35
CA GLN A 66 -7.65 1.72 -9.38
C GLN A 66 -7.18 3.10 -9.85
N GLY A 67 -6.02 3.16 -10.48
CA GLY A 67 -5.45 4.34 -11.07
C GLY A 67 -4.42 3.98 -12.12
N VAL A 68 -4.00 4.99 -12.88
CA VAL A 68 -2.92 4.88 -13.86
C VAL A 68 -2.30 6.25 -14.09
N LEU A 69 -0.98 6.33 -14.01
CA LEU A 69 -0.19 7.49 -14.37
C LEU A 69 0.10 7.44 -15.88
N LEU A 70 -0.65 8.21 -16.67
CA LEU A 70 -0.53 8.22 -18.13
C LEU A 70 0.69 9.01 -18.62
N ASP A 71 0.95 10.15 -18.00
CA ASP A 71 2.08 11.00 -18.35
C ASP A 71 2.79 11.45 -17.06
N PRO A 72 3.89 10.79 -16.71
CA PRO A 72 4.67 11.14 -15.51
C PRO A 72 5.28 12.56 -15.56
N GLU A 73 5.58 13.09 -16.74
CA GLU A 73 6.17 14.44 -16.85
C GLU A 73 5.15 15.54 -16.54
N MET A 74 3.89 15.33 -16.92
CA MET A 74 2.80 16.25 -16.68
C MET A 74 1.99 15.89 -15.42
N GLY A 75 2.24 14.75 -14.81
CA GLY A 75 1.43 14.23 -13.70
C GLY A 75 0.00 13.89 -14.11
N LEU A 76 -0.24 13.58 -15.40
CA LEU A 76 -1.56 13.21 -15.89
C LEU A 76 -1.93 11.81 -15.40
N MET A 77 -2.91 11.73 -14.51
CA MET A 77 -3.39 10.48 -13.95
C MET A 77 -4.91 10.31 -14.08
N LEU A 78 -5.32 9.06 -14.21
CA LEU A 78 -6.71 8.66 -14.16
C LEU A 78 -6.97 7.86 -12.88
N ILE A 79 -8.10 8.13 -12.22
CA ILE A 79 -8.50 7.49 -10.95
C ILE A 79 -9.86 6.82 -11.16
N GLU A 80 -10.06 5.61 -10.62
CA GLU A 80 -11.33 4.90 -10.70
C GLU A 80 -12.41 5.66 -9.90
N VAL A 81 -13.41 6.19 -10.61
CA VAL A 81 -14.46 7.04 -10.02
C VAL A 81 -15.41 6.27 -9.09
N ARG A 82 -15.56 4.94 -9.28
CA ARG A 82 -16.45 4.10 -8.46
C ARG A 82 -15.81 3.63 -7.15
N ASP A 83 -14.52 3.84 -6.97
CA ASP A 83 -13.85 3.53 -5.71
C ASP A 83 -14.31 4.49 -4.58
N PRO A 84 -14.33 4.03 -3.32
CA PRO A 84 -14.56 4.90 -2.18
C PRO A 84 -13.56 6.07 -2.14
N VAL A 85 -13.98 7.23 -1.67
CA VAL A 85 -13.14 8.45 -1.61
C VAL A 85 -11.78 8.18 -0.95
N THR A 86 -11.75 7.45 0.15
CA THR A 86 -10.50 7.09 0.84
C THR A 86 -9.54 6.30 -0.05
N ARG A 87 -10.05 5.48 -0.97
CA ARG A 87 -9.24 4.74 -1.94
C ARG A 87 -8.80 5.64 -3.09
N GLN A 88 -9.68 6.50 -3.60
CA GLN A 88 -9.33 7.48 -4.62
C GLN A 88 -8.17 8.37 -4.16
N ARG A 89 -8.26 8.93 -2.95
CA ARG A 89 -7.18 9.72 -2.33
C ARG A 89 -5.87 8.93 -2.19
N PHE A 90 -5.97 7.66 -1.77
CA PHE A 90 -4.79 6.81 -1.67
C PHE A 90 -4.16 6.54 -3.02
N THR A 91 -4.96 6.35 -4.06
CA THR A 91 -4.49 6.15 -5.43
C THR A 91 -3.82 7.41 -5.97
N GLU A 92 -4.40 8.60 -5.78
CA GLU A 92 -3.75 9.87 -6.15
C GLU A 92 -2.37 10.02 -5.49
N ALA A 93 -2.31 9.77 -4.18
CA ALA A 93 -1.04 9.82 -3.45
C ALA A 93 -0.04 8.79 -3.98
N HIS A 94 -0.51 7.58 -4.34
CA HIS A 94 0.31 6.53 -4.94
C HIS A 94 0.92 6.97 -6.27
N GLU A 95 0.11 7.54 -7.18
CA GLU A 95 0.57 8.04 -8.48
C GLU A 95 1.56 9.20 -8.34
N LEU A 96 1.37 10.09 -7.35
CA LEU A 96 2.34 11.15 -7.03
C LEU A 96 3.71 10.57 -6.62
N ILE A 97 3.72 9.47 -5.86
CA ILE A 97 4.96 8.79 -5.51
C ILE A 97 5.55 8.05 -6.73
N GLU A 98 4.71 7.48 -7.58
CA GLU A 98 5.14 6.80 -8.80
C GLU A 98 5.92 7.72 -9.74
N MET A 99 5.59 9.01 -9.80
CA MET A 99 6.33 10.00 -10.57
C MET A 99 7.82 10.06 -10.23
N LEU A 100 8.21 9.82 -8.96
CA LEU A 100 9.62 9.75 -8.57
C LEU A 100 10.33 8.62 -9.32
N PHE A 101 9.70 7.46 -9.41
CA PHE A 101 10.28 6.29 -10.08
C PHE A 101 10.39 6.44 -11.59
N ALA A 102 9.54 7.28 -12.20
CA ALA A 102 9.59 7.55 -13.63
C ALA A 102 10.86 8.31 -14.05
N VAL A 103 11.47 9.07 -13.12
CA VAL A 103 12.67 9.88 -13.42
C VAL A 103 13.98 9.29 -12.88
N LEU A 104 13.91 8.15 -12.18
CA LEU A 104 15.12 7.45 -11.74
C LEU A 104 15.88 6.91 -12.94
N PRO A 105 17.23 7.01 -12.96
CA PRO A 105 18.03 6.42 -14.00
C PRO A 105 17.75 4.92 -14.15
N THR A 106 17.55 4.48 -15.39
CA THR A 106 17.41 3.05 -15.68
C THR A 106 18.74 2.39 -15.40
N GLN A 107 18.84 1.57 -14.35
CA GLN A 107 20.07 0.84 -14.07
C GLN A 107 20.41 -0.12 -15.22
N PRO A 108 21.71 -0.22 -15.63
CA PRO A 108 22.12 -1.17 -16.67
C PRO A 108 21.74 -2.60 -16.28
N ARG A 109 21.30 -3.34 -17.27
CA ARG A 109 20.68 -4.66 -17.21
C ARG A 109 21.55 -5.69 -16.51
N ALA A 110 21.07 -6.21 -15.39
CA ALA A 110 21.35 -7.58 -15.00
C ALA A 110 20.16 -8.44 -15.44
N SER A 111 20.43 -9.63 -16.01
CA SER A 111 19.53 -10.60 -16.65
C SER A 111 18.00 -10.49 -16.42
N ALA A 112 17.25 -10.47 -17.52
CA ALA A 112 15.98 -9.76 -17.68
C ALA A 112 14.69 -10.42 -17.18
N ARG A 113 14.64 -11.64 -16.60
CA ARG A 113 13.36 -12.29 -16.28
C ARG A 113 12.97 -12.28 -14.81
N ASP A 114 13.90 -12.51 -13.89
CA ASP A 114 13.57 -12.56 -12.45
C ASP A 114 13.69 -11.21 -11.75
N ILE A 115 14.57 -10.33 -12.24
CA ILE A 115 14.80 -9.00 -11.71
C ILE A 115 13.59 -8.07 -11.97
N GLY A 116 12.90 -8.22 -13.10
CA GLY A 116 11.76 -7.38 -13.45
C GLY A 116 10.61 -7.49 -12.45
N LYS A 117 10.26 -8.71 -12.04
CA LYS A 117 9.17 -8.95 -11.09
C LYS A 117 9.52 -8.48 -9.68
N PHE A 118 10.74 -8.71 -9.24
CA PHE A 118 11.22 -8.25 -7.92
C PHE A 118 11.32 -6.73 -7.86
N LYS A 119 11.84 -6.08 -8.88
CA LYS A 119 11.88 -4.61 -8.98
C LYS A 119 10.49 -4.01 -8.98
N TYR A 120 9.55 -4.59 -9.73
CA TYR A 120 8.16 -4.14 -9.75
C TYR A 120 7.51 -4.24 -8.36
N GLN A 121 7.59 -5.39 -7.70
CA GLN A 121 7.03 -5.59 -6.37
C GLN A 121 7.65 -4.65 -5.32
N THR A 122 8.94 -4.35 -5.43
CA THR A 122 9.62 -3.40 -4.56
C THR A 122 9.14 -1.98 -4.82
N LYS A 123 9.01 -1.56 -6.09
CA LYS A 123 8.43 -0.26 -6.47
C LYS A 123 7.03 -0.09 -5.90
N GLU A 124 6.14 -1.06 -6.13
CA GLU A 124 4.77 -1.02 -5.64
C GLU A 124 4.70 -0.88 -4.11
N ARG A 125 5.55 -1.61 -3.38
CA ARG A 125 5.64 -1.49 -1.92
C ARG A 125 6.07 -0.09 -1.50
N LEU A 126 7.03 0.51 -2.20
CA LEU A 126 7.52 1.86 -1.90
C LEU A 126 6.48 2.92 -2.25
N CYS A 127 5.77 2.79 -3.38
CA CYS A 127 4.66 3.67 -3.74
C CYS A 127 3.54 3.61 -2.69
N ASN A 128 3.15 2.41 -2.26
CA ASN A 128 2.15 2.24 -1.21
C ASN A 128 2.60 2.82 0.14
N ALA A 129 3.87 2.63 0.51
CA ALA A 129 4.43 3.23 1.72
C ALA A 129 4.44 4.76 1.65
N GLY A 130 4.80 5.31 0.48
CA GLY A 130 4.79 6.74 0.22
C GLY A 130 3.39 7.35 0.23
N ALA A 131 2.41 6.68 -0.38
CA ALA A 131 1.02 7.12 -0.31
C ALA A 131 0.54 7.22 1.15
N GLY A 132 0.85 6.21 1.96
CA GLY A 132 0.57 6.23 3.39
C GLY A 132 1.30 7.34 4.13
N ALA A 133 2.56 7.61 3.79
CA ALA A 133 3.36 8.67 4.40
C ALA A 133 2.87 10.07 4.00
N LEU A 134 2.46 10.25 2.76
CA LEU A 134 1.95 11.52 2.25
C LEU A 134 0.61 11.89 2.88
N LEU A 135 -0.33 10.92 2.97
CA LEU A 135 -1.64 11.14 3.57
C LEU A 135 -1.64 11.15 5.10
N MET A 136 -0.63 10.54 5.73
CA MET A 136 -0.46 10.46 7.18
C MET A 136 0.98 10.84 7.55
N PRO A 137 1.37 12.13 7.44
CA PRO A 137 2.73 12.60 7.73
C PRO A 137 3.15 12.22 9.15
N ALA A 138 4.41 11.79 9.31
CA ALA A 138 4.92 11.38 10.62
C ALA A 138 4.91 12.53 11.64
N SER A 139 5.06 13.78 11.17
CA SER A 139 5.00 15.00 11.97
C SER A 139 3.71 15.15 12.76
N THR A 140 2.56 14.79 12.18
CA THR A 140 1.24 14.94 12.80
C THR A 140 0.64 13.60 13.26
N PHE A 141 0.91 12.52 12.54
CA PHE A 141 0.35 11.20 12.85
C PHE A 141 1.00 10.55 14.10
N LEU A 142 2.34 10.62 14.23
CA LEU A 142 3.06 10.02 15.35
C LEU A 142 2.73 10.65 16.70
N PRO A 143 2.63 12.00 16.85
CA PRO A 143 2.19 12.60 18.10
C PRO A 143 0.79 12.16 18.53
N ARG A 144 -0.13 11.97 17.57
CA ARG A 144 -1.49 11.48 17.84
C ARG A 144 -1.48 10.04 18.35
N ILE A 145 -0.67 9.15 17.74
CA ILE A 145 -0.48 7.78 18.24
C ILE A 145 0.10 7.79 19.66
N LYS A 146 1.11 8.63 19.91
CA LYS A 146 1.73 8.71 21.25
C LYS A 146 0.74 9.16 22.33
N ARG A 147 -0.17 10.06 21.96
CA ARG A 147 -1.22 10.57 22.89
C ARG A 147 -2.32 9.55 23.11
N LEU A 148 -2.79 8.87 22.07
CA LEU A 148 -3.97 7.97 22.11
C LEU A 148 -3.60 6.52 22.41
N GLY A 149 -2.34 6.15 22.29
CA GLY A 149 -1.87 4.77 22.38
C GLY A 149 -2.05 3.97 21.06
N VAL A 150 -1.39 2.82 20.98
CA VAL A 150 -1.51 1.90 19.84
C VAL A 150 -2.65 0.93 20.09
N SER A 151 -3.75 1.09 19.37
CA SER A 151 -4.92 0.22 19.47
C SER A 151 -5.72 0.21 18.16
N PHE A 152 -6.63 -0.74 18.01
CA PHE A 152 -7.55 -0.79 16.89
C PHE A 152 -8.49 0.43 16.89
N GLU A 153 -8.95 0.85 18.06
CA GLU A 153 -9.82 2.01 18.21
C GLU A 153 -9.09 3.31 17.81
N THR A 154 -7.86 3.48 18.26
CA THR A 154 -7.02 4.61 17.81
C THR A 154 -6.86 4.61 16.29
N ALA A 155 -6.63 3.45 15.67
CA ALA A 155 -6.52 3.37 14.21
C ALA A 155 -7.84 3.78 13.53
N ARG A 156 -8.99 3.43 14.09
CA ARG A 156 -10.31 3.82 13.58
C ARG A 156 -10.55 5.33 13.67
N VAL A 157 -10.19 5.94 14.78
CA VAL A 157 -10.27 7.40 14.97
C VAL A 157 -9.36 8.10 13.96
N LEU A 158 -8.11 7.70 13.86
CA LEU A 158 -7.14 8.32 12.94
C LEU A 158 -7.50 8.06 11.47
N ALA A 159 -8.07 6.90 11.12
CA ALA A 159 -8.54 6.65 9.76
C ALA A 159 -9.62 7.65 9.33
N ASN A 160 -10.55 7.99 10.23
CA ASN A 160 -11.59 8.99 9.97
C ASN A 160 -10.98 10.41 9.90
N GLU A 161 -10.09 10.77 10.83
CA GLU A 161 -9.45 12.09 10.89
C GLU A 161 -8.63 12.38 9.64
N TYR A 162 -7.87 11.40 9.14
CA TYR A 162 -7.03 11.54 7.95
C TYR A 162 -7.74 11.19 6.64
N GLU A 163 -9.00 10.78 6.68
CA GLU A 163 -9.79 10.31 5.53
C GLU A 163 -9.06 9.22 4.73
N VAL A 164 -8.57 8.22 5.44
CA VAL A 164 -7.92 7.03 4.86
C VAL A 164 -8.65 5.75 5.24
N SER A 165 -8.33 4.64 4.58
CA SER A 165 -8.89 3.36 4.99
C SER A 165 -8.33 2.91 6.35
N LEU A 166 -9.13 2.17 7.12
CA LEU A 166 -8.68 1.58 8.39
C LEU A 166 -7.40 0.73 8.20
N SER A 167 -7.31 -0.02 7.10
CA SER A 167 -6.12 -0.81 6.79
C SER A 167 -4.87 0.08 6.59
N ALA A 168 -5.02 1.21 5.90
CA ALA A 168 -3.92 2.16 5.71
C ALA A 168 -3.47 2.76 7.05
N ALA A 169 -4.40 3.16 7.92
CA ALA A 169 -4.08 3.68 9.24
C ALA A 169 -3.39 2.64 10.14
N LEU A 170 -3.86 1.38 10.13
CA LEU A 170 -3.24 0.28 10.87
C LEU A 170 -1.82 -0.01 10.37
N ILE A 171 -1.62 -0.07 9.05
CA ILE A 171 -0.30 -0.28 8.45
C ILE A 171 0.64 0.89 8.82
N ARG A 172 0.17 2.13 8.70
CA ARG A 172 0.96 3.31 9.06
C ARG A 172 1.33 3.31 10.54
N MET A 173 0.37 3.00 11.41
CA MET A 173 0.60 2.87 12.86
C MET A 173 1.63 1.77 13.17
N ALA A 174 1.56 0.61 12.52
CA ALA A 174 2.54 -0.45 12.68
C ALA A 174 3.93 -0.08 12.15
N THR A 175 3.99 0.79 11.14
CA THR A 175 5.26 1.24 10.53
C THR A 175 6.00 2.23 11.41
N ILE A 176 5.32 3.28 11.90
CA ILE A 176 5.98 4.40 12.59
C ILE A 176 5.66 4.50 14.09
N GLY A 177 4.63 3.79 14.55
CA GLY A 177 4.22 3.79 15.96
C GLY A 177 5.30 3.24 16.90
N PRO A 178 5.21 3.52 18.20
CA PRO A 178 6.14 2.99 19.19
C PRO A 178 5.96 1.48 19.35
N GLY A 179 7.05 0.74 19.47
CA GLY A 179 7.06 -0.72 19.63
C GLY A 179 7.09 -1.50 18.32
N ILE A 180 6.89 -2.81 18.41
CA ILE A 180 6.88 -3.76 17.29
C ILE A 180 5.46 -4.28 17.14
N HIS A 181 4.84 -4.02 16.00
CA HIS A 181 3.45 -4.36 15.73
C HIS A 181 3.32 -5.14 14.42
N ALA A 182 2.30 -5.99 14.37
CA ALA A 182 1.85 -6.65 13.16
C ALA A 182 0.35 -6.42 12.98
N VAL A 183 -0.08 -6.26 11.74
CA VAL A 183 -1.49 -6.23 11.35
C VAL A 183 -1.80 -7.51 10.60
N VAL A 184 -2.81 -8.24 11.03
CA VAL A 184 -3.20 -9.51 10.42
C VAL A 184 -4.70 -9.51 10.17
N LEU A 185 -5.08 -9.71 8.91
CA LEU A 185 -6.48 -9.96 8.55
C LEU A 185 -6.71 -11.47 8.43
N TRP A 186 -7.68 -11.94 9.19
CA TRP A 186 -8.11 -13.33 9.18
C TRP A 186 -9.43 -13.49 8.43
N ARG A 187 -9.58 -14.61 7.73
CA ARG A 187 -10.82 -14.97 7.04
C ARG A 187 -11.10 -16.47 7.16
N MET A 188 -12.36 -16.82 7.32
CA MET A 188 -12.81 -18.22 7.23
C MET A 188 -12.72 -18.68 5.76
N LYS A 189 -11.77 -19.59 5.45
CA LYS A 189 -11.57 -20.11 4.09
C LYS A 189 -10.84 -21.43 4.08
N ASN A 190 -10.94 -22.14 2.96
CA ASN A 190 -10.12 -23.30 2.64
C ASN A 190 -8.85 -22.86 1.90
N LYS A 191 -7.77 -23.62 2.01
CA LYS A 191 -6.59 -23.44 1.17
C LYS A 191 -6.91 -23.77 -0.29
N PRO A 192 -6.25 -23.13 -1.27
CA PRO A 192 -6.39 -23.50 -2.67
C PRO A 192 -6.11 -24.98 -2.94
N SER A 193 -5.16 -25.60 -2.22
CA SER A 193 -4.86 -27.03 -2.31
C SER A 193 -5.99 -27.92 -1.77
N GLU A 194 -6.73 -27.47 -0.77
CA GLU A 194 -7.88 -28.20 -0.19
C GLU A 194 -9.12 -28.12 -1.10
N VAL A 195 -9.21 -27.07 -1.93
CA VAL A 195 -10.29 -26.92 -2.93
C VAL A 195 -10.02 -27.73 -4.19
N LYS A 196 -8.75 -27.82 -4.63
CA LYS A 196 -8.35 -28.57 -5.82
C LYS A 196 -8.48 -30.08 -5.69
N SER A 197 -8.54 -30.61 -4.47
CA SER A 197 -8.77 -32.05 -4.21
C SER A 197 -10.25 -32.45 -4.37
N ARG A 198 -11.14 -31.56 -4.77
CA ARG A 198 -12.51 -31.91 -5.16
C ARG A 198 -12.50 -32.44 -6.60
N VAL A 199 -12.46 -33.74 -6.75
CA VAL A 199 -12.73 -34.40 -8.04
C VAL A 199 -14.20 -34.10 -8.39
N PRO A 200 -14.51 -33.67 -9.64
CA PRO A 200 -15.91 -33.48 -10.07
C PRO A 200 -16.73 -34.74 -9.80
N GLU A 201 -17.94 -34.62 -9.28
CA GLU A 201 -18.83 -35.75 -8.95
C GLU A 201 -18.96 -36.78 -10.09
N GLN A 202 -18.94 -36.34 -11.33
CA GLN A 202 -18.99 -37.20 -12.53
C GLN A 202 -17.76 -38.09 -12.70
N GLN A 203 -16.59 -37.73 -12.15
CA GLN A 203 -15.39 -38.59 -12.19
C GLN A 203 -15.28 -39.52 -10.97
N MET A 204 -15.98 -39.22 -9.89
CA MET A 204 -16.00 -40.08 -8.68
C MET A 204 -16.68 -41.43 -8.93
N VAL A 205 -17.70 -41.45 -9.77
CA VAL A 205 -18.46 -42.69 -10.12
C VAL A 205 -17.62 -43.68 -10.93
N LEU A 206 -16.62 -43.18 -11.68
CA LEU A 206 -15.77 -43.98 -12.55
C LEU A 206 -14.52 -44.55 -11.87
N LEU A 207 -14.11 -44.00 -10.69
CA LEU A 207 -12.81 -44.29 -10.09
C LEU A 207 -12.89 -45.02 -8.72
N GLU A 208 -14.09 -45.42 -8.23
CA GLU A 208 -14.30 -45.96 -6.87
C GLU A 208 -13.57 -45.20 -5.75
N VAL A 209 -13.40 -43.88 -5.93
CA VAL A 209 -12.71 -43.03 -4.96
C VAL A 209 -13.68 -42.70 -3.83
N SER A 210 -13.30 -43.00 -2.62
CA SER A 210 -14.04 -42.61 -1.41
C SER A 210 -14.36 -41.11 -1.43
N PRO A 211 -15.56 -40.69 -1.00
CA PRO A 211 -15.99 -39.29 -1.05
C PRO A 211 -14.94 -38.40 -0.39
N ALA A 212 -14.44 -37.43 -1.15
CA ALA A 212 -13.41 -36.50 -0.68
C ALA A 212 -13.85 -35.88 0.63
N LYS A 213 -13.07 -36.06 1.69
CA LYS A 213 -13.35 -35.55 3.03
C LYS A 213 -13.47 -34.03 2.94
N ILE A 214 -14.69 -33.49 3.01
CA ILE A 214 -14.93 -32.06 2.97
C ILE A 214 -14.26 -31.45 4.20
N THR A 215 -13.11 -30.83 4.01
CA THR A 215 -12.42 -30.13 5.08
C THR A 215 -13.19 -28.83 5.37
N PRO A 216 -13.70 -28.62 6.60
CA PRO A 216 -14.39 -27.38 6.93
C PRO A 216 -13.44 -26.19 6.78
N PRO A 217 -13.97 -25.00 6.43
CA PRO A 217 -13.17 -23.81 6.35
C PRO A 217 -12.55 -23.51 7.72
N LYS A 218 -11.31 -23.00 7.72
CA LYS A 218 -10.58 -22.61 8.93
C LYS A 218 -10.31 -21.11 8.89
N LEU A 219 -10.19 -20.50 10.08
CA LEU A 219 -9.70 -19.14 10.19
C LEU A 219 -8.24 -19.08 9.73
N ARG A 220 -8.00 -18.36 8.63
CA ARG A 220 -6.68 -18.32 7.97
C ARG A 220 -6.27 -16.88 7.69
N VAL A 221 -4.97 -16.65 7.67
CA VAL A 221 -4.40 -15.37 7.27
C VAL A 221 -4.79 -15.07 5.83
N GLU A 222 -5.53 -13.98 5.63
CA GLU A 222 -5.83 -13.43 4.31
C GLU A 222 -4.66 -12.59 3.82
N TRP A 223 -4.21 -11.66 4.65
CA TRP A 223 -2.97 -10.91 4.48
C TRP A 223 -2.40 -10.52 5.85
N SER A 224 -1.12 -10.19 5.85
CA SER A 224 -0.43 -9.68 7.03
C SER A 224 0.57 -8.60 6.64
N PHE A 225 0.80 -7.68 7.57
CA PHE A 225 1.85 -6.68 7.51
C PHE A 225 2.60 -6.70 8.85
N THR A 226 3.92 -6.79 8.79
CA THR A 226 4.78 -6.74 9.97
C THR A 226 5.63 -5.48 9.88
N GLY A 227 5.36 -4.47 10.69
CA GLY A 227 6.00 -3.17 10.64
C GLY A 227 7.53 -3.25 10.70
N ARG A 228 8.11 -3.03 11.88
CA ARG A 228 9.57 -3.09 12.11
C ARG A 228 10.09 -4.49 12.44
N SER A 229 9.24 -5.51 12.36
CA SER A 229 9.62 -6.88 12.69
C SER A 229 10.20 -7.60 11.48
N SER A 230 11.22 -8.41 11.71
CA SER A 230 11.73 -9.38 10.73
C SER A 230 10.87 -10.65 10.63
N HIS A 231 9.88 -10.81 11.51
CA HIS A 231 9.01 -11.98 11.51
C HIS A 231 8.04 -11.95 10.33
N PHE A 232 7.94 -13.07 9.65
CA PHE A 232 7.02 -13.25 8.53
C PHE A 232 5.80 -14.09 8.96
N ILE A 233 4.61 -13.58 8.71
CA ILE A 233 3.35 -14.31 8.92
C ILE A 233 2.82 -14.74 7.56
N PRO A 234 2.92 -16.05 7.21
CA PRO A 234 2.57 -16.51 5.89
C PRO A 234 1.05 -16.48 5.64
N LYS A 235 0.68 -16.11 4.40
CA LYS A 235 -0.69 -16.21 3.90
C LYS A 235 -1.20 -17.64 4.02
N ASP A 236 -2.49 -17.81 4.23
CA ASP A 236 -3.21 -19.09 4.38
C ASP A 236 -2.82 -19.95 5.61
N LYS A 237 -1.93 -19.47 6.47
CA LYS A 237 -1.68 -20.13 7.76
C LYS A 237 -2.95 -20.10 8.60
N SER A 238 -3.35 -21.27 9.14
CA SER A 238 -4.50 -21.37 10.04
C SER A 238 -4.14 -20.94 11.45
N VAL A 239 -5.13 -20.38 12.15
CA VAL A 239 -5.05 -20.16 13.60
C VAL A 239 -5.09 -21.51 14.28
N PRO A 240 -4.22 -21.80 15.27
CA PRO A 240 -4.33 -22.99 16.11
C PRO A 240 -5.67 -22.99 16.88
N VAL A 241 -6.27 -24.18 17.06
CA VAL A 241 -7.55 -24.32 17.79
C VAL A 241 -7.43 -23.85 19.25
N THR A 242 -6.23 -23.91 19.81
CA THR A 242 -5.90 -23.47 21.18
C THR A 242 -5.61 -21.96 21.28
N SER A 243 -5.76 -21.23 20.18
CA SER A 243 -5.49 -19.79 20.18
C SER A 243 -6.64 -19.00 20.81
N SER A 244 -6.31 -17.96 21.57
CA SER A 244 -7.28 -17.00 22.10
C SER A 244 -7.95 -16.12 21.03
N ILE A 245 -7.58 -16.30 19.74
CA ILE A 245 -8.17 -15.60 18.60
C ILE A 245 -9.41 -16.33 18.05
N THR A 246 -9.67 -17.55 18.47
CA THR A 246 -10.85 -18.36 18.03
C THR A 246 -12.08 -18.10 18.89
#